data_6ea00e3d995999a52a0d4bc7adfc23ec
#
_entry.id   6ea00e3d995999a52a0d4bc7adfc23ec
#
_cell.length_a   1.000
_cell.length_b   1.000
_cell.length_c   1.000
_cell.angle_alpha   90.00
_cell.angle_beta   90.00
_cell.angle_gamma   90.00
#
_symmetry.space_group_name_H-M   'P 1'
#
loop_
_entity.id
_entity.type
_entity.pdbx_description
1 polymer ?
#
loop_
_entity_poly.entity_id
_entity_poly.type
_entity_poly.pdbx_seq_one_letter_code
_entity_poly.pdbx_strand_id
1 'polypeptide(L)'
;KSLLHVIDLTKFPYRLRAIAVPDCLVGEDLAVSEDNKTWYLTCMGSNNVIMGDAISDTPVHTVSAADPAAATILYPHGIAIHNGIDRVLVTSTMKPDMSDAGDSVTVMEAGSGRVLSTHRIASKPDSAKSAPVEIAFSPNADPPVVHITNMLEGTLWAGVWDPKSRTFSFHEIDDFGPRQQGMPLEMLYNAKGDRLFVTTAKPGFVNLYDNSDPRQPKFLKTIAAAAGAHHSVLSPDERFLFVQNSLLNLDGLSDGSITVIDLQRDTVLGSIETLKAQGFNPNCIMLLPDHVRGR
;
A
#
# COMPACT_ATOMS: atom_id res chain seq x y z
N LYS A 1 16.42 -1.16 15.02
CA LYS A 1 15.55 -0.09 15.52
C LYS A 1 15.29 0.88 14.39
N SER A 2 14.02 1.15 14.10
CA SER A 2 13.62 2.04 13.02
C SER A 2 13.72 3.51 13.43
N LEU A 3 13.91 4.37 12.43
CA LEU A 3 13.83 5.82 12.56
C LEU A 3 12.77 6.32 11.58
N LEU A 4 11.91 7.23 12.02
CA LEU A 4 11.10 8.04 11.13
C LEU A 4 11.86 9.32 10.80
N HIS A 5 11.93 9.63 9.51
CA HIS A 5 12.51 10.87 9.04
C HIS A 5 11.41 11.85 8.66
N VAL A 6 11.38 12.99 9.31
CA VAL A 6 10.46 14.09 8.99
C VAL A 6 11.24 15.16 8.22
N ILE A 7 10.76 15.46 7.02
CA ILE A 7 11.36 16.45 6.13
C ILE A 7 10.46 17.67 6.08
N ASP A 8 10.99 18.81 6.53
CA ASP A 8 10.29 20.09 6.40
C ASP A 8 10.42 20.61 4.96
N LEU A 9 9.31 20.56 4.22
CA LEU A 9 9.23 21.01 2.83
C LEU A 9 8.91 22.50 2.68
N THR A 10 8.70 23.23 3.77
CA THR A 10 8.26 24.64 3.72
C THR A 10 9.36 25.60 3.29
N LYS A 11 10.64 25.23 3.50
CA LYS A 11 11.78 26.10 3.23
C LYS A 11 13.00 25.32 2.74
N PHE A 12 13.52 25.69 1.57
CA PHE A 12 14.79 25.14 1.06
C PHE A 12 16.00 25.88 1.68
N PRO A 13 17.12 25.22 2.01
CA PRO A 13 17.30 23.77 2.00
C PRO A 13 16.42 23.07 3.03
N TYR A 14 15.88 21.89 2.62
CA TYR A 14 14.97 21.14 3.46
C TYR A 14 15.66 20.69 4.75
N ARG A 15 14.95 20.81 5.87
CA ARG A 15 15.43 20.35 7.16
C ARG A 15 14.93 18.94 7.42
N LEU A 16 15.85 18.09 7.85
CA LEU A 16 15.55 16.71 8.23
C LEU A 16 15.70 16.58 9.74
N ARG A 17 14.74 15.90 10.37
CA ARG A 17 14.88 15.41 11.74
C ARG A 17 14.51 13.94 11.79
N ALA A 18 15.08 13.20 12.74
CA ALA A 18 14.79 11.80 12.96
C ALA A 18 14.06 11.60 14.30
N ILE A 19 13.04 10.75 14.26
CA ILE A 19 12.28 10.31 15.44
C ILE A 19 12.68 8.87 15.70
N ALA A 20 13.15 8.57 16.90
CA ALA A 20 13.44 7.20 17.30
C ALA A 20 12.14 6.43 17.57
N VAL A 21 12.01 5.27 16.95
CA VAL A 21 10.91 4.33 17.19
C VAL A 21 11.49 3.01 17.72
N PRO A 22 11.84 2.94 19.02
CA PRO A 22 12.66 1.86 19.58
C PRO A 22 11.99 0.48 19.52
N ASP A 23 10.66 0.43 19.54
CA ASP A 23 9.87 -0.80 19.51
C ASP A 23 9.55 -1.30 18.10
N CYS A 24 10.01 -0.58 17.07
CA CYS A 24 9.83 -0.94 15.68
C CYS A 24 11.08 -1.58 15.09
N LEU A 25 10.93 -2.78 14.54
CA LEU A 25 11.93 -3.42 13.69
C LEU A 25 11.36 -3.56 12.28
N VAL A 26 12.12 -3.16 11.29
CA VAL A 26 11.70 -3.14 9.89
C VAL A 26 10.37 -2.40 9.76
N GLY A 27 10.44 -1.05 9.85
CA GLY A 27 9.29 -0.18 9.58
C GLY A 27 9.00 -0.17 8.08
N GLU A 28 7.74 -0.35 7.72
CA GLU A 28 7.26 -0.39 6.33
C GLU A 28 6.39 0.82 6.04
N ASP A 29 5.08 0.71 6.16
CA ASP A 29 4.18 1.78 5.79
C ASP A 29 3.87 2.75 6.92
N LEU A 30 3.76 4.01 6.55
CA LEU A 30 3.35 5.11 7.41
C LEU A 30 2.06 5.74 6.87
N ALA A 31 1.02 5.75 7.68
CA ALA A 31 -0.20 6.47 7.38
C ALA A 31 -0.47 7.56 8.41
N VAL A 32 -1.05 8.68 7.97
CA VAL A 32 -1.47 9.78 8.83
C VAL A 32 -2.99 9.87 8.79
N SER A 33 -3.62 10.08 9.95
CA SER A 33 -5.07 10.25 10.05
C SER A 33 -5.56 11.45 9.23
N GLU A 34 -6.79 11.39 8.73
CA GLU A 34 -7.39 12.45 7.88
C GLU A 34 -7.40 13.82 8.56
N ASP A 35 -7.46 13.87 9.90
CA ASP A 35 -7.38 15.09 10.70
C ASP A 35 -5.95 15.55 11.02
N ASN A 36 -4.94 14.83 10.51
CA ASN A 36 -3.51 15.07 10.70
C ASN A 36 -3.04 15.10 12.17
N LYS A 37 -3.70 14.36 13.07
CA LYS A 37 -3.33 14.30 14.48
C LYS A 37 -2.57 13.07 14.90
N THR A 38 -2.80 11.95 14.20
CA THR A 38 -2.21 10.66 14.55
C THR A 38 -1.49 10.07 13.34
N TRP A 39 -0.29 9.57 13.54
CA TRP A 39 0.38 8.72 12.57
C TRP A 39 0.42 7.28 13.06
N TYR A 40 0.48 6.36 12.12
CA TYR A 40 0.59 4.92 12.35
C TYR A 40 1.72 4.38 11.50
N LEU A 41 2.60 3.58 12.11
CA LEU A 41 3.72 2.92 11.45
C LEU A 41 3.59 1.41 11.62
N THR A 42 3.57 0.68 10.53
CA THR A 42 3.65 -0.78 10.55
C THR A 42 5.10 -1.23 10.75
N CYS A 43 5.32 -2.23 11.60
CA CYS A 43 6.64 -2.72 11.98
C CYS A 43 6.70 -4.23 11.71
N MET A 44 7.06 -4.59 10.49
CA MET A 44 7.06 -5.95 9.97
C MET A 44 7.92 -6.91 10.81
N GLY A 45 9.11 -6.46 11.23
CA GLY A 45 10.05 -7.30 11.96
C GLY A 45 9.71 -7.49 13.44
N SER A 46 8.85 -6.66 14.02
CA SER A 46 8.43 -6.74 15.43
C SER A 46 6.95 -7.09 15.62
N ASN A 47 6.22 -7.35 14.54
CA ASN A 47 4.81 -7.75 14.56
C ASN A 47 3.92 -6.78 15.37
N ASN A 48 4.11 -5.48 15.16
CA ASN A 48 3.35 -4.45 15.84
C ASN A 48 3.06 -3.24 14.94
N VAL A 49 2.14 -2.39 15.40
CA VAL A 49 1.85 -1.08 14.83
C VAL A 49 2.13 -0.04 15.89
N ILE A 50 2.93 0.97 15.55
CA ILE A 50 3.19 2.10 16.44
C ILE A 50 2.23 3.23 16.07
N MET A 51 1.53 3.75 17.05
CA MET A 51 0.74 4.98 16.94
C MET A 51 1.54 6.13 17.53
N GLY A 52 1.48 7.29 16.89
CA GLY A 52 2.14 8.49 17.37
C GLY A 52 1.31 9.74 17.17
N ASP A 53 1.64 10.76 17.92
CA ASP A 53 1.07 12.10 17.80
C ASP A 53 1.77 12.85 16.65
N ALA A 54 1.01 13.28 15.65
CA ALA A 54 1.55 13.93 14.45
C ALA A 54 1.89 15.42 14.66
N ILE A 55 1.50 16.00 15.79
CA ILE A 55 1.83 17.40 16.12
C ILE A 55 3.18 17.47 16.83
N SER A 56 3.40 16.60 17.81
CA SER A 56 4.66 16.50 18.55
C SER A 56 5.67 15.53 17.90
N ASP A 57 5.25 14.75 16.91
CA ASP A 57 6.03 13.68 16.27
C ASP A 57 6.57 12.63 17.25
N THR A 58 5.79 12.30 18.26
CA THR A 58 6.22 11.34 19.29
C THR A 58 5.40 10.04 19.21
N PRO A 59 6.04 8.85 19.35
CA PRO A 59 5.32 7.61 19.58
C PRO A 59 4.52 7.68 20.90
N VAL A 60 3.24 7.27 20.87
CA VAL A 60 2.34 7.32 22.05
C VAL A 60 1.81 5.97 22.46
N HIS A 61 1.72 5.02 21.52
CA HIS A 61 1.15 3.69 21.83
C HIS A 61 1.71 2.64 20.88
N THR A 62 1.91 1.42 21.38
CA THR A 62 2.30 0.24 20.59
C THR A 62 1.18 -0.78 20.62
N VAL A 63 0.61 -1.07 19.44
CA VAL A 63 -0.34 -2.15 19.27
C VAL A 63 0.44 -3.39 18.86
N SER A 64 0.54 -4.36 19.76
CA SER A 64 1.17 -5.65 19.49
C SER A 64 0.15 -6.77 19.57
N ALA A 65 0.46 -7.92 18.97
CA ALA A 65 -0.24 -9.15 19.27
C ALA A 65 0.03 -9.48 20.76
N ALA A 66 -0.90 -9.12 21.61
CA ALA A 66 -0.76 -9.31 23.05
C ALA A 66 -0.69 -10.79 23.47
N ASP A 67 -1.16 -11.69 22.58
CA ASP A 67 -1.09 -13.13 22.76
C ASP A 67 -0.43 -13.76 21.53
N PRO A 68 0.76 -14.38 21.65
CA PRO A 68 1.39 -15.11 20.56
C PRO A 68 0.54 -16.25 20.00
N ALA A 69 -0.41 -16.79 20.78
CA ALA A 69 -1.33 -17.83 20.33
C ALA A 69 -2.53 -17.26 19.54
N ALA A 70 -2.80 -15.97 19.68
CA ALA A 70 -3.83 -15.25 18.95
C ALA A 70 -3.21 -14.10 18.14
N ALA A 71 -2.08 -14.34 17.50
CA ALA A 71 -1.36 -13.34 16.72
C ALA A 71 -2.27 -12.73 15.64
N THR A 72 -2.84 -11.58 15.97
CA THR A 72 -3.76 -10.84 15.10
C THR A 72 -3.02 -9.95 14.12
N ILE A 73 -1.75 -9.63 14.38
CA ILE A 73 -0.87 -8.82 13.54
C ILE A 73 0.42 -9.62 13.32
N LEU A 74 0.64 -10.07 12.08
CA LEU A 74 1.85 -10.80 11.67
C LEU A 74 2.49 -10.08 10.48
N TYR A 75 3.77 -9.72 10.60
CA TYR A 75 4.51 -9.09 9.51
C TYR A 75 3.73 -7.94 8.86
N PRO A 76 3.26 -6.95 9.66
CA PRO A 76 2.37 -5.89 9.15
C PRO A 76 3.09 -5.04 8.11
N HIS A 77 2.40 -4.75 7.00
CA HIS A 77 2.89 -3.92 5.90
C HIS A 77 1.88 -2.81 5.62
N GLY A 78 0.93 -3.00 4.69
CA GLY A 78 -0.03 -2.00 4.29
C GLY A 78 -0.95 -1.54 5.43
N ILE A 79 -1.27 -0.26 5.46
CA ILE A 79 -2.14 0.33 6.48
C ILE A 79 -3.09 1.38 5.87
N ALA A 80 -4.39 1.24 6.12
CA ALA A 80 -5.42 2.16 5.67
C ALA A 80 -6.23 2.70 6.85
N ILE A 81 -6.51 4.02 6.83
CA ILE A 81 -7.25 4.72 7.88
C ILE A 81 -8.51 5.35 7.29
N HIS A 82 -9.60 5.28 8.03
CA HIS A 82 -10.83 6.01 7.72
C HIS A 82 -11.42 6.57 9.02
N ASN A 83 -11.21 7.87 9.26
CA ASN A 83 -11.65 8.53 10.49
C ASN A 83 -13.18 8.53 10.64
N GLY A 84 -13.94 8.70 9.55
CA GLY A 84 -15.40 8.77 9.57
C GLY A 84 -16.09 7.54 10.15
N ILE A 85 -15.45 6.37 10.08
CA ILE A 85 -15.95 5.13 10.68
C ILE A 85 -15.11 4.66 11.86
N ASP A 86 -14.05 5.42 12.23
CA ASP A 86 -13.10 5.10 13.32
C ASP A 86 -12.44 3.73 13.12
N ARG A 87 -11.85 3.51 11.93
CA ARG A 87 -11.19 2.24 11.60
C ARG A 87 -9.81 2.43 10.99
N VAL A 88 -8.91 1.54 11.41
CA VAL A 88 -7.63 1.28 10.79
C VAL A 88 -7.58 -0.19 10.41
N LEU A 89 -7.14 -0.47 9.19
CA LEU A 89 -6.95 -1.83 8.69
C LEU A 89 -5.47 -2.03 8.38
N VAL A 90 -4.93 -3.19 8.77
CA VAL A 90 -3.52 -3.54 8.60
C VAL A 90 -3.41 -4.90 7.95
N THR A 91 -2.58 -5.01 6.92
CA THR A 91 -2.28 -6.29 6.26
C THR A 91 -1.21 -7.06 7.02
N SER A 92 -1.32 -8.39 6.99
CA SER A 92 -0.30 -9.32 7.47
C SER A 92 0.38 -9.97 6.27
N THR A 93 1.57 -9.48 5.91
CA THR A 93 2.20 -9.80 4.62
C THR A 93 3.26 -10.91 4.71
N MET A 94 4.50 -10.57 4.82
CA MET A 94 5.62 -11.49 4.74
C MET A 94 6.65 -11.18 5.81
N LYS A 95 7.25 -12.22 6.37
CA LYS A 95 8.38 -12.06 7.26
C LYS A 95 9.57 -11.43 6.52
N PRO A 96 10.36 -10.54 7.14
CA PRO A 96 11.45 -9.84 6.44
C PRO A 96 12.50 -10.76 5.78
N ASP A 97 12.69 -11.97 6.29
CA ASP A 97 13.61 -12.96 5.71
C ASP A 97 12.92 -13.87 4.66
N MET A 98 11.66 -13.60 4.29
CA MET A 98 10.83 -14.34 3.35
C MET A 98 10.58 -15.83 3.73
N SER A 99 10.86 -16.22 4.97
CA SER A 99 10.70 -17.62 5.42
C SER A 99 9.27 -17.98 5.80
N ASP A 100 8.41 -16.98 6.00
CA ASP A 100 6.99 -17.14 6.34
C ASP A 100 6.17 -15.97 5.80
N ALA A 101 4.85 -16.15 5.70
CA ALA A 101 3.92 -15.11 5.26
C ALA A 101 2.64 -15.11 6.14
N GLY A 102 1.94 -13.98 6.15
CA GLY A 102 0.60 -13.85 6.67
C GLY A 102 -0.46 -14.11 5.59
N ASP A 103 -1.72 -14.07 5.99
CA ASP A 103 -2.87 -14.26 5.10
C ASP A 103 -4.11 -13.49 5.60
N SER A 104 -3.90 -12.42 6.36
CA SER A 104 -5.01 -11.74 7.04
C SER A 104 -4.94 -10.23 6.98
N VAL A 105 -6.09 -9.62 7.24
CA VAL A 105 -6.24 -8.19 7.55
C VAL A 105 -6.78 -8.07 8.96
N THR A 106 -6.14 -7.25 9.77
CA THR A 106 -6.57 -6.90 11.12
C THR A 106 -7.26 -5.54 11.12
N VAL A 107 -8.46 -5.49 11.69
CA VAL A 107 -9.26 -4.27 11.85
C VAL A 107 -9.09 -3.76 13.26
N MET A 108 -8.72 -2.48 13.38
CA MET A 108 -8.52 -1.78 14.65
C MET A 108 -9.41 -0.54 14.75
N GLU A 109 -9.65 -0.09 15.95
CA GLU A 109 -10.26 1.21 16.24
C GLU A 109 -9.19 2.31 16.11
N ALA A 110 -9.45 3.33 15.31
CA ALA A 110 -8.43 4.33 15.00
C ALA A 110 -8.03 5.16 16.24
N GLY A 111 -9.00 5.58 17.04
CA GLY A 111 -8.71 6.43 18.21
C GLY A 111 -7.90 5.73 19.31
N SER A 112 -8.03 4.42 19.48
CA SER A 112 -7.44 3.67 20.61
C SER A 112 -6.39 2.63 20.20
N GLY A 113 -6.33 2.24 18.92
CA GLY A 113 -5.52 1.10 18.47
C GLY A 113 -6.06 -0.27 18.89
N ARG A 114 -7.24 -0.34 19.51
CA ARG A 114 -7.82 -1.59 19.98
C ARG A 114 -8.16 -2.50 18.80
N VAL A 115 -7.62 -3.72 18.79
CA VAL A 115 -7.96 -4.74 17.79
C VAL A 115 -9.41 -5.17 17.95
N LEU A 116 -10.17 -5.14 16.85
CA LEU A 116 -11.59 -5.49 16.81
C LEU A 116 -11.83 -6.87 16.21
N SER A 117 -11.15 -7.17 15.09
CA SER A 117 -11.28 -8.44 14.39
C SER A 117 -10.08 -8.69 13.47
N THR A 118 -9.90 -9.95 13.08
CA THR A 118 -8.93 -10.37 12.07
C THR A 118 -9.65 -11.25 11.05
N HIS A 119 -9.40 -11.01 9.77
CA HIS A 119 -10.07 -11.69 8.67
C HIS A 119 -9.02 -12.34 7.77
N ARG A 120 -9.20 -13.61 7.46
CA ARG A 120 -8.38 -14.28 6.47
C ARG A 120 -8.75 -13.78 5.07
N ILE A 121 -7.74 -13.38 4.29
CA ILE A 121 -7.88 -12.84 2.94
C ILE A 121 -7.18 -13.83 1.99
N ALA A 122 -7.85 -14.92 1.67
CA ALA A 122 -7.38 -15.96 0.76
C ALA A 122 -8.56 -16.76 0.23
N SER A 123 -8.56 -17.07 -1.06
CA SER A 123 -9.59 -17.84 -1.76
C SER A 123 -9.09 -19.24 -2.16
N LYS A 124 -7.77 -19.40 -2.37
CA LYS A 124 -7.18 -20.65 -2.85
C LYS A 124 -6.88 -21.58 -1.67
N PRO A 125 -7.50 -22.77 -1.59
CA PRO A 125 -7.45 -23.62 -0.39
C PRO A 125 -6.06 -24.20 -0.09
N ASP A 126 -5.25 -24.43 -1.11
CA ASP A 126 -3.92 -25.03 -1.01
C ASP A 126 -2.79 -24.01 -1.15
N SER A 127 -3.10 -22.71 -1.18
CA SER A 127 -2.08 -21.70 -1.27
C SER A 127 -1.28 -21.64 0.02
N ALA A 128 0.03 -21.69 -0.09
CA ALA A 128 0.89 -21.03 0.86
C ALA A 128 0.32 -19.63 1.07
N LYS A 129 0.20 -19.20 2.32
CA LYS A 129 -0.33 -17.90 2.76
C LYS A 129 -0.41 -16.82 1.65
N SER A 130 -1.48 -16.06 1.59
CA SER A 130 -1.77 -15.14 0.48
C SER A 130 -0.86 -13.91 0.42
N ALA A 131 -0.25 -13.55 1.55
CA ALA A 131 0.58 -12.35 1.73
C ALA A 131 -0.12 -11.06 1.26
N PRO A 132 -1.17 -10.60 1.94
CA PRO A 132 -1.74 -9.28 1.66
C PRO A 132 -0.67 -8.20 1.85
N VAL A 133 -0.45 -7.37 0.84
CA VAL A 133 0.60 -6.34 0.86
C VAL A 133 -0.03 -4.98 1.08
N GLU A 134 -0.63 -4.42 0.04
CA GLU A 134 -1.19 -3.08 0.10
C GLU A 134 -2.66 -3.10 0.44
N ILE A 135 -3.11 -2.04 1.10
CA ILE A 135 -4.50 -1.82 1.46
C ILE A 135 -4.83 -0.33 1.38
N ALA A 136 -5.90 0.03 0.67
CA ALA A 136 -6.28 1.42 0.51
C ALA A 136 -7.79 1.59 0.43
N PHE A 137 -8.33 2.62 1.09
CA PHE A 137 -9.73 2.99 0.93
C PHE A 137 -9.96 3.59 -0.45
N SER A 138 -11.02 3.12 -1.12
CA SER A 138 -11.49 3.72 -2.36
C SER A 138 -12.02 5.13 -2.08
N PRO A 139 -11.52 6.16 -2.77
CA PRO A 139 -11.99 7.52 -2.56
C PRO A 139 -13.50 7.65 -2.83
N ASN A 140 -14.18 8.44 -2.00
CA ASN A 140 -15.60 8.78 -2.15
C ASN A 140 -16.58 7.58 -2.12
N ALA A 141 -16.15 6.41 -1.68
CA ALA A 141 -17.03 5.25 -1.55
C ALA A 141 -17.99 5.41 -0.36
N ASP A 142 -19.28 5.25 -0.60
CA ASP A 142 -20.32 5.22 0.43
C ASP A 142 -21.26 4.02 0.19
N PRO A 143 -21.31 3.02 1.09
CA PRO A 143 -20.46 2.88 2.28
C PRO A 143 -18.96 2.73 1.94
N PRO A 144 -18.05 3.00 2.91
CA PRO A 144 -16.62 2.84 2.70
C PRO A 144 -16.22 1.46 2.18
N VAL A 145 -15.34 1.44 1.19
CA VAL A 145 -14.76 0.23 0.60
C VAL A 145 -13.26 0.32 0.64
N VAL A 146 -12.60 -0.76 1.00
CA VAL A 146 -11.14 -0.91 0.97
C VAL A 146 -10.75 -1.97 -0.05
N HIS A 147 -9.66 -1.73 -0.82
CA HIS A 147 -9.09 -2.75 -1.69
C HIS A 147 -7.78 -3.28 -1.09
N ILE A 148 -7.45 -4.54 -1.42
CA ILE A 148 -6.30 -5.26 -0.88
C ILE A 148 -5.66 -6.07 -2.00
N THR A 149 -4.34 -5.98 -2.15
CA THR A 149 -3.55 -6.85 -3.03
C THR A 149 -2.98 -8.02 -2.26
N ASN A 150 -3.10 -9.23 -2.79
CA ASN A 150 -2.50 -10.45 -2.25
C ASN A 150 -1.31 -10.89 -3.11
N MET A 151 -0.10 -10.60 -2.65
CA MET A 151 1.12 -10.79 -3.43
C MET A 151 1.38 -12.23 -3.86
N LEU A 152 1.32 -13.18 -2.93
CA LEU A 152 1.65 -14.58 -3.23
C LEU A 152 0.49 -15.33 -3.88
N GLU A 153 -0.73 -15.01 -3.51
CA GLU A 153 -1.91 -15.63 -4.12
C GLU A 153 -2.22 -15.07 -5.52
N GLY A 154 -1.79 -13.84 -5.79
CA GLY A 154 -2.01 -13.17 -7.06
C GLY A 154 -3.46 -12.72 -7.24
N THR A 155 -4.08 -12.16 -6.20
CA THR A 155 -5.49 -11.75 -6.21
C THR A 155 -5.68 -10.32 -5.74
N LEU A 156 -6.80 -9.70 -6.13
CA LEU A 156 -7.29 -8.41 -5.65
C LEU A 156 -8.61 -8.62 -4.90
N TRP A 157 -8.74 -7.99 -3.75
CA TRP A 157 -9.89 -8.13 -2.86
C TRP A 157 -10.55 -6.79 -2.55
N ALA A 158 -11.84 -6.84 -2.20
CA ALA A 158 -12.57 -5.74 -1.58
C ALA A 158 -13.03 -6.09 -0.18
N GLY A 159 -12.95 -5.11 0.73
CA GLY A 159 -13.62 -5.12 2.02
C GLY A 159 -14.69 -4.03 2.04
N VAL A 160 -15.94 -4.41 2.21
CA VAL A 160 -17.08 -3.50 2.21
C VAL A 160 -17.58 -3.28 3.64
N TRP A 161 -17.65 -2.03 4.04
CA TRP A 161 -18.18 -1.64 5.35
C TRP A 161 -19.69 -1.78 5.44
N ASP A 162 -20.19 -2.46 6.48
CA ASP A 162 -21.60 -2.44 6.85
C ASP A 162 -21.81 -1.49 8.04
N PRO A 163 -22.52 -0.36 7.86
CA PRO A 163 -22.75 0.61 8.92
C PRO A 163 -23.67 0.08 10.05
N LYS A 164 -24.48 -0.96 9.79
CA LYS A 164 -25.37 -1.54 10.79
C LYS A 164 -24.63 -2.44 11.77
N SER A 165 -23.86 -3.39 11.25
CA SER A 165 -23.04 -4.29 12.07
C SER A 165 -21.72 -3.66 12.51
N ARG A 166 -21.28 -2.58 11.85
CA ARG A 166 -19.98 -1.92 12.03
C ARG A 166 -18.80 -2.88 11.79
N THR A 167 -18.92 -3.71 10.78
CA THR A 167 -17.92 -4.69 10.37
C THR A 167 -17.65 -4.61 8.87
N PHE A 168 -16.54 -5.22 8.44
CA PHE A 168 -16.23 -5.41 7.02
C PHE A 168 -16.61 -6.82 6.57
N SER A 169 -17.09 -6.93 5.34
CA SER A 169 -17.19 -8.19 4.60
C SER A 169 -16.17 -8.17 3.46
N PHE A 170 -15.38 -9.24 3.34
CA PHE A 170 -14.32 -9.32 2.35
C PHE A 170 -14.67 -10.33 1.26
N HIS A 171 -14.34 -10.00 0.00
CA HIS A 171 -14.48 -10.90 -1.14
C HIS A 171 -13.43 -10.62 -2.21
N GLU A 172 -13.10 -11.64 -3.00
CA GLU A 172 -12.20 -11.50 -4.13
C GLU A 172 -12.87 -10.74 -5.28
N ILE A 173 -12.12 -9.82 -5.89
CA ILE A 173 -12.54 -9.06 -7.08
C ILE A 173 -11.96 -9.69 -8.34
N ASP A 174 -10.67 -10.05 -8.30
CA ASP A 174 -9.93 -10.47 -9.50
C ASP A 174 -8.79 -11.44 -9.15
N ASP A 175 -8.54 -12.40 -10.06
CA ASP A 175 -7.38 -13.30 -10.04
C ASP A 175 -6.48 -12.96 -11.25
N PHE A 176 -5.23 -12.60 -10.96
CA PHE A 176 -4.24 -12.26 -11.99
C PHE A 176 -3.65 -13.50 -12.68
N GLY A 177 -3.80 -14.69 -12.10
CA GLY A 177 -3.25 -15.95 -12.62
C GLY A 177 -3.66 -16.28 -14.06
N PRO A 178 -4.95 -16.17 -14.47
CA PRO A 178 -5.39 -16.39 -15.84
C PRO A 178 -4.70 -15.50 -16.88
N ARG A 179 -4.22 -14.33 -16.47
CA ARG A 179 -3.44 -13.40 -17.30
C ARG A 179 -1.92 -13.65 -17.24
N GLN A 180 -1.50 -14.72 -16.56
CA GLN A 180 -0.09 -15.05 -16.31
C GLN A 180 0.68 -13.92 -15.61
N GLN A 181 -0.01 -13.22 -14.72
CA GLN A 181 0.54 -12.17 -13.88
C GLN A 181 0.59 -12.63 -12.43
N GLY A 182 1.59 -12.21 -11.71
CA GLY A 182 1.75 -12.49 -10.29
C GLY A 182 2.34 -11.31 -9.54
N MET A 183 2.35 -11.43 -8.23
CA MET A 183 2.84 -10.41 -7.32
C MET A 183 2.16 -9.04 -7.55
N PRO A 184 0.81 -8.96 -7.42
CA PRO A 184 0.17 -7.66 -7.30
C PRO A 184 0.68 -6.97 -6.04
N LEU A 185 1.08 -5.70 -6.18
CA LEU A 185 1.72 -4.94 -5.13
C LEU A 185 0.90 -3.69 -4.80
N GLU A 186 1.20 -2.58 -5.44
CA GLU A 186 0.66 -1.28 -5.11
C GLU A 186 -0.64 -0.95 -5.84
N MET A 187 -1.41 -0.06 -5.22
CA MET A 187 -2.65 0.47 -5.76
C MET A 187 -2.62 1.99 -5.78
N LEU A 188 -3.21 2.56 -6.83
CA LEU A 188 -3.38 4.01 -6.96
C LEU A 188 -4.75 4.30 -7.54
N TYR A 189 -5.42 5.32 -7.02
CA TYR A 189 -6.66 5.86 -7.58
C TYR A 189 -6.41 7.19 -8.27
N ASN A 190 -7.26 7.52 -9.25
CA ASN A 190 -7.36 8.89 -9.71
C ASN A 190 -8.11 9.76 -8.67
N ALA A 191 -8.05 11.08 -8.79
CA ALA A 191 -8.65 12.02 -7.82
C ALA A 191 -10.17 11.83 -7.67
N LYS A 192 -10.86 11.43 -8.74
CA LYS A 192 -12.30 11.16 -8.70
C LYS A 192 -12.64 9.82 -8.03
N GLY A 193 -11.68 8.90 -7.94
CA GLY A 193 -11.88 7.56 -7.39
C GLY A 193 -12.60 6.59 -8.34
N ASP A 194 -12.87 6.96 -9.59
CA ASP A 194 -13.54 6.11 -10.58
C ASP A 194 -12.59 5.24 -11.41
N ARG A 195 -11.27 5.41 -11.21
CA ARG A 195 -10.23 4.56 -11.78
C ARG A 195 -9.31 4.01 -10.70
N LEU A 196 -9.00 2.73 -10.80
CA LEU A 196 -8.03 2.04 -9.96
C LEU A 196 -6.92 1.48 -10.85
N PHE A 197 -5.67 1.67 -10.44
CA PHE A 197 -4.48 1.14 -11.06
C PHE A 197 -3.81 0.18 -10.10
N VAL A 198 -3.51 -1.04 -10.55
CA VAL A 198 -2.85 -2.07 -9.73
C VAL A 198 -1.60 -2.53 -10.44
N THR A 199 -0.44 -2.42 -9.81
CA THR A 199 0.82 -2.93 -10.35
C THR A 199 1.00 -4.41 -10.06
N THR A 200 1.59 -5.14 -11.01
CA THR A 200 2.08 -6.50 -10.81
C THR A 200 3.56 -6.56 -11.15
N ALA A 201 4.38 -7.15 -10.28
CA ALA A 201 5.83 -7.13 -10.45
C ALA A 201 6.35 -8.21 -11.41
N LYS A 202 5.62 -9.31 -11.59
CA LYS A 202 6.08 -10.46 -12.37
C LYS A 202 5.00 -11.03 -13.30
N PRO A 203 5.09 -10.78 -14.60
CA PRO A 203 5.89 -9.73 -15.23
C PRO A 203 5.37 -8.34 -14.86
N GLY A 204 6.17 -7.29 -15.12
CA GLY A 204 5.81 -5.90 -14.78
C GLY A 204 4.66 -5.37 -15.62
N PHE A 205 3.53 -5.09 -14.99
CA PHE A 205 2.34 -4.52 -15.61
C PHE A 205 1.64 -3.53 -14.69
N VAL A 206 0.80 -2.70 -15.31
CA VAL A 206 -0.26 -1.94 -14.63
C VAL A 206 -1.61 -2.44 -15.14
N ASN A 207 -2.46 -2.86 -14.23
CA ASN A 207 -3.83 -3.27 -14.52
C ASN A 207 -4.78 -2.11 -14.20
N LEU A 208 -5.58 -1.72 -15.17
CA LEU A 208 -6.55 -0.64 -15.08
C LEU A 208 -7.94 -1.19 -14.83
N TYR A 209 -8.65 -0.58 -13.89
CA TYR A 209 -10.04 -0.92 -13.55
C TYR A 209 -10.93 0.31 -13.62
N ASP A 210 -12.16 0.11 -14.08
CA ASP A 210 -13.29 1.00 -13.80
C ASP A 210 -13.74 0.76 -12.36
N ASN A 211 -13.55 1.76 -11.52
CA ASN A 211 -13.87 1.75 -10.09
C ASN A 211 -15.15 2.54 -9.78
N SER A 212 -16.02 2.74 -10.75
CA SER A 212 -17.31 3.45 -10.56
C SER A 212 -18.23 2.75 -9.55
N ASP A 213 -18.14 1.42 -9.43
CA ASP A 213 -18.63 0.66 -8.27
C ASP A 213 -17.42 0.06 -7.54
N PRO A 214 -16.96 0.69 -6.44
CA PRO A 214 -15.79 0.21 -5.73
C PRO A 214 -15.98 -1.15 -5.05
N ARG A 215 -17.22 -1.64 -4.89
CA ARG A 215 -17.48 -2.99 -4.37
C ARG A 215 -17.13 -4.07 -5.39
N GLN A 216 -17.15 -3.73 -6.68
CA GLN A 216 -16.90 -4.65 -7.78
C GLN A 216 -16.17 -3.91 -8.95
N PRO A 217 -14.93 -3.46 -8.78
CA PRO A 217 -14.16 -2.86 -9.85
C PRO A 217 -14.10 -3.76 -11.07
N LYS A 218 -14.24 -3.19 -12.26
CA LYS A 218 -14.23 -3.95 -13.52
C LYS A 218 -12.88 -3.81 -14.21
N PHE A 219 -12.21 -4.92 -14.45
CA PHE A 219 -10.99 -4.93 -15.22
C PHE A 219 -11.23 -4.33 -16.63
N LEU A 220 -10.40 -3.40 -17.04
CA LEU A 220 -10.43 -2.75 -18.35
C LEU A 220 -9.34 -3.28 -19.25
N LYS A 221 -8.11 -3.19 -18.82
CA LYS A 221 -6.92 -3.56 -19.62
C LYS A 221 -5.66 -3.69 -18.77
N THR A 222 -4.65 -4.26 -19.38
CA THR A 222 -3.27 -4.29 -18.88
C THR A 222 -2.37 -3.44 -19.77
N ILE A 223 -1.48 -2.66 -19.16
CA ILE A 223 -0.42 -1.90 -19.85
C ILE A 223 0.92 -2.43 -19.35
N ALA A 224 1.85 -2.68 -20.29
CA ALA A 224 3.18 -3.17 -19.95
C ALA A 224 3.99 -2.13 -19.17
N ALA A 225 4.72 -2.60 -18.17
CA ALA A 225 5.77 -1.87 -17.47
C ALA A 225 7.04 -2.73 -17.48
N ALA A 226 8.11 -2.29 -16.82
CA ALA A 226 9.28 -3.13 -16.67
C ALA A 226 9.19 -4.08 -15.46
N ALA A 227 10.08 -5.07 -15.41
CA ALA A 227 10.11 -6.05 -14.32
C ALA A 227 10.28 -5.36 -12.94
N GLY A 228 9.48 -5.78 -11.98
CA GLY A 228 9.43 -5.18 -10.66
C GLY A 228 8.54 -3.92 -10.59
N ALA A 229 7.55 -3.76 -11.49
CA ALA A 229 6.57 -2.68 -11.40
C ALA A 229 5.95 -2.67 -10.00
N HIS A 230 6.08 -1.54 -9.29
CA HIS A 230 5.77 -1.41 -7.88
C HIS A 230 5.00 -0.11 -7.64
N HIS A 231 5.60 0.89 -6.98
CA HIS A 231 4.93 2.17 -6.73
C HIS A 231 4.65 2.95 -8.01
N SER A 232 3.55 3.68 -8.02
CA SER A 232 3.17 4.53 -9.14
C SER A 232 2.59 5.86 -8.66
N VAL A 233 2.71 6.90 -9.50
CA VAL A 233 2.10 8.20 -9.25
C VAL A 233 1.52 8.78 -10.53
N LEU A 234 0.41 9.51 -10.40
CA LEU A 234 -0.19 10.29 -11.48
C LEU A 234 0.47 11.67 -11.59
N SER A 235 0.57 12.21 -12.81
CA SER A 235 0.81 13.65 -12.97
C SER A 235 -0.36 14.46 -12.40
N PRO A 236 -0.17 15.77 -12.08
CA PRO A 236 -1.24 16.59 -11.50
C PRO A 236 -2.49 16.72 -12.37
N ASP A 237 -2.34 16.62 -13.69
CA ASP A 237 -3.41 16.62 -14.69
C ASP A 237 -3.97 15.22 -14.98
N GLU A 238 -3.48 14.21 -14.25
CA GLU A 238 -3.84 12.78 -14.40
C GLU A 238 -3.66 12.21 -15.81
N ARG A 239 -2.88 12.89 -16.66
CA ARG A 239 -2.60 12.45 -18.01
C ARG A 239 -1.53 11.37 -18.06
N PHE A 240 -0.54 11.44 -17.19
CA PHE A 240 0.58 10.50 -17.18
C PHE A 240 0.61 9.70 -15.88
N LEU A 241 0.91 8.41 -16.02
CA LEU A 241 1.23 7.53 -14.91
C LEU A 241 2.72 7.19 -14.97
N PHE A 242 3.42 7.40 -13.88
CA PHE A 242 4.82 7.04 -13.70
C PHE A 242 4.88 5.79 -12.81
N VAL A 243 5.51 4.73 -13.31
CA VAL A 243 5.61 3.45 -12.59
C VAL A 243 7.08 3.15 -12.32
N GLN A 244 7.43 3.10 -11.06
CA GLN A 244 8.75 2.70 -10.62
C GLN A 244 8.89 1.18 -10.71
N ASN A 245 10.02 0.69 -11.27
CA ASN A 245 10.23 -0.72 -11.60
C ASN A 245 11.41 -1.29 -10.80
N SER A 246 11.20 -1.45 -9.50
CA SER A 246 12.11 -2.16 -8.61
C SER A 246 11.37 -2.64 -7.37
N LEU A 247 11.48 -3.92 -7.07
CA LEU A 247 11.01 -4.52 -5.82
C LEU A 247 12.23 -4.95 -5.01
N LEU A 248 12.60 -4.15 -4.00
CA LEU A 248 13.63 -4.45 -3.00
C LEU A 248 14.98 -4.92 -3.57
N ASN A 249 15.33 -4.50 -4.79
CA ASN A 249 16.53 -4.96 -5.52
C ASN A 249 16.62 -6.48 -5.71
N LEU A 250 15.48 -7.17 -5.74
CA LEU A 250 15.45 -8.61 -5.99
C LEU A 250 15.76 -8.93 -7.45
N ASP A 251 16.50 -10.02 -7.67
CA ASP A 251 16.88 -10.48 -9.01
C ASP A 251 15.64 -10.77 -9.87
N GLY A 252 15.62 -10.21 -11.08
CA GLY A 252 14.50 -10.34 -12.02
C GLY A 252 13.26 -9.51 -11.66
N LEU A 253 13.31 -8.75 -10.57
CA LEU A 253 12.22 -7.87 -10.09
C LEU A 253 12.70 -6.43 -9.89
N SER A 254 13.80 -6.04 -10.51
CA SER A 254 14.39 -4.71 -10.29
C SER A 254 15.05 -4.22 -11.58
N ASP A 255 14.22 -3.80 -12.55
CA ASP A 255 14.72 -3.16 -13.78
C ASP A 255 15.41 -1.82 -13.47
N GLY A 256 14.94 -1.05 -12.50
CA GLY A 256 15.52 0.21 -12.05
C GLY A 256 15.08 1.44 -12.86
N SER A 257 14.28 1.27 -13.89
CA SER A 257 13.69 2.37 -14.67
C SER A 257 12.38 2.87 -14.06
N ILE A 258 11.88 3.99 -14.59
CA ILE A 258 10.51 4.47 -14.35
C ILE A 258 9.78 4.45 -15.68
N THR A 259 8.77 3.59 -15.84
CA THR A 259 7.92 3.56 -17.02
C THR A 259 6.98 4.77 -17.03
N VAL A 260 6.85 5.42 -18.21
CA VAL A 260 5.92 6.54 -18.40
C VAL A 260 4.78 6.10 -19.32
N ILE A 261 3.55 6.21 -18.83
CA ILE A 261 2.33 5.81 -19.53
C ILE A 261 1.46 7.04 -19.80
N ASP A 262 1.02 7.25 -21.06
CA ASP A 262 -0.01 8.23 -21.43
C ASP A 262 -1.39 7.58 -21.25
N LEU A 263 -2.14 8.05 -20.26
CA LEU A 263 -3.47 7.52 -19.90
C LEU A 263 -4.60 7.99 -20.81
N GLN A 264 -4.37 8.99 -21.69
CA GLN A 264 -5.33 9.36 -22.73
C GLN A 264 -5.30 8.38 -23.90
N ARG A 265 -4.12 7.79 -24.15
CA ARG A 265 -3.91 6.81 -25.23
C ARG A 265 -3.77 5.39 -24.71
N ASP A 266 -3.61 5.25 -23.39
CA ASP A 266 -3.32 3.98 -22.68
C ASP A 266 -2.10 3.26 -23.29
N THR A 267 -1.04 4.02 -23.54
CA THR A 267 0.19 3.52 -24.18
C THR A 267 1.43 3.94 -23.39
N VAL A 268 2.43 3.07 -23.41
CA VAL A 268 3.76 3.39 -22.90
C VAL A 268 4.42 4.41 -23.84
N LEU A 269 4.89 5.53 -23.31
CA LEU A 269 5.68 6.53 -24.04
C LEU A 269 7.16 6.20 -24.05
N GLY A 270 7.66 5.55 -23.01
CA GLY A 270 9.07 5.24 -22.81
C GLY A 270 9.40 5.06 -21.33
N SER A 271 10.68 5.16 -21.00
CA SER A 271 11.17 5.05 -19.62
C SER A 271 12.14 6.17 -19.27
N ILE A 272 12.19 6.50 -17.98
CA ILE A 272 13.20 7.38 -17.39
C ILE A 272 14.29 6.48 -16.80
N GLU A 273 15.50 6.56 -17.36
CA GLU A 273 16.62 5.67 -17.03
C GLU A 273 17.72 6.35 -16.23
N THR A 274 17.55 7.62 -15.85
CA THR A 274 18.59 8.45 -15.24
C THR A 274 19.17 7.83 -13.97
N LEU A 275 18.33 7.31 -13.08
CA LEU A 275 18.77 6.66 -11.83
C LEU A 275 19.42 5.31 -12.12
N LYS A 276 18.80 4.49 -12.98
CA LYS A 276 19.32 3.19 -13.43
C LYS A 276 20.71 3.35 -14.06
N ALA A 277 20.91 4.34 -14.94
CA ALA A 277 22.20 4.62 -15.58
C ALA A 277 23.30 5.00 -14.59
N GLN A 278 22.95 5.43 -13.38
CA GLN A 278 23.87 5.74 -12.29
C GLN A 278 24.00 4.58 -11.28
N GLY A 279 23.40 3.44 -11.56
CA GLY A 279 23.44 2.25 -10.69
C GLY A 279 22.47 2.30 -9.50
N PHE A 280 21.47 3.19 -9.55
CA PHE A 280 20.42 3.27 -8.52
C PHE A 280 19.15 2.54 -8.97
N ASN A 281 18.54 1.83 -8.03
CA ASN A 281 17.23 1.21 -8.20
C ASN A 281 16.22 1.90 -7.26
N PRO A 282 15.40 2.85 -7.77
CA PRO A 282 14.40 3.52 -6.94
C PRO A 282 13.36 2.49 -6.44
N ASN A 283 13.09 2.47 -5.14
CA ASN A 283 12.13 1.54 -4.54
C ASN A 283 10.76 2.18 -4.24
N CYS A 284 10.68 3.50 -4.31
CA CYS A 284 9.44 4.25 -4.11
C CYS A 284 9.43 5.48 -5.01
N ILE A 285 8.25 5.93 -5.38
CA ILE A 285 8.01 7.17 -6.10
C ILE A 285 6.82 7.90 -5.48
N MET A 286 6.95 9.20 -5.27
CA MET A 286 5.86 10.02 -4.78
C MET A 286 5.83 11.40 -5.45
N LEU A 287 4.66 12.00 -5.52
CA LEU A 287 4.48 13.33 -6.05
C LEU A 287 4.56 14.36 -4.91
N LEU A 288 5.47 15.32 -5.05
CA LEU A 288 5.56 16.41 -4.07
C LEU A 288 4.34 17.33 -4.18
N PRO A 289 3.86 17.90 -3.05
CA PRO A 289 2.79 18.91 -3.05
C PRO A 289 3.10 20.11 -3.93
N ASP A 290 2.08 20.75 -4.50
CA ASP A 290 2.24 21.86 -5.44
C ASP A 290 3.05 23.04 -4.90
N HIS A 291 2.89 23.37 -3.61
CA HIS A 291 3.63 24.48 -2.95
C HIS A 291 5.16 24.22 -2.86
N VAL A 292 5.61 23.00 -3.09
CA VAL A 292 7.03 22.60 -3.10
C VAL A 292 7.57 22.51 -4.53
N ARG A 293 6.68 22.34 -5.52
CA ARG A 293 7.05 22.27 -6.95
C ARG A 293 7.41 23.67 -7.47
N GLY A 294 8.54 23.80 -8.11
CA GLY A 294 8.95 25.05 -8.76
C GLY A 294 9.78 26.00 -7.88
N ARG A 295 10.35 25.50 -6.79
CA ARG A 295 11.39 26.22 -6.04
C ARG A 295 12.78 25.78 -6.45
#